data_a70955921cb735a219a55f094b801b10
#
_entry.id   a70955921cb735a219a55f094b801b10
#
_cell.length_a   1.000
_cell.length_b   1.000
_cell.length_c   1.000
_cell.angle_alpha   90.00
_cell.angle_beta   90.00
_cell.angle_gamma   90.00
#
_symmetry.space_group_name_H-M   'P 1'
#
loop_
_entity.id
_entity.type
_entity.pdbx_description
1 polymer ?
#
loop_
_entity_poly.entity_id
_entity_poly.type
_entity_poly.pdbx_seq_one_letter_code
_entity_poly.pdbx_strand_id
1 'polypeptide(L)'
;MTDSRNEKVNMLYETVAQSVSQGNFPHGVLVECENEQDGVDFARYIANCLVCRGETKPCLKCPDCLKAEKDGHPDIFETDGIKGKSKNFTVDAVREIRSNAFIVPNESDKKIYILKNGQNMNEQAQNALLKILEEPPTYVFFIIVTTSRSTMLETVLSRVQTYSILSDEIKISEKEENAVKDFVDALLSVDELKLMEATAVFQKNNQFAKAVIMLLSEVFRDALVKKSGYTREMHFPEQVNALCMALTSKSLLQLVSVCDKLIESVDRNCNNNLLLVRMCYEFKEAIGR
;
A
#
# COMPACT_ATOMS: atom_id res chain seq x y z
N MET A 1 -12.57 -14.36 -11.97
CA MET A 1 -12.13 -13.16 -11.26
C MET A 1 -10.79 -13.31 -10.53
N THR A 2 -10.35 -14.50 -10.15
CA THR A 2 -9.00 -14.79 -9.65
C THR A 2 -7.89 -14.70 -10.71
N ASP A 3 -8.25 -14.58 -12.00
CA ASP A 3 -7.31 -14.69 -13.12
C ASP A 3 -6.51 -13.40 -13.37
N SER A 4 -7.16 -12.23 -13.35
CA SER A 4 -6.49 -10.95 -13.68
C SER A 4 -5.50 -10.47 -12.59
N ARG A 5 -5.73 -10.79 -11.32
CA ARG A 5 -4.80 -10.50 -10.21
C ARG A 5 -3.53 -11.35 -10.35
N ASN A 6 -3.72 -12.65 -10.62
CA ASN A 6 -2.59 -13.56 -10.85
C ASN A 6 -1.79 -13.12 -12.08
N GLU A 7 -2.43 -12.61 -13.13
CA GLU A 7 -1.73 -12.10 -14.31
C GLU A 7 -0.88 -10.86 -14.02
N LYS A 8 -1.40 -9.85 -13.31
CA LYS A 8 -0.63 -8.64 -12.95
C LYS A 8 0.52 -8.94 -12.01
N VAL A 9 0.27 -9.76 -10.98
CA VAL A 9 1.32 -10.19 -10.06
C VAL A 9 2.36 -11.02 -10.80
N ASN A 10 1.96 -11.96 -11.65
CA ASN A 10 2.89 -12.74 -12.47
C ASN A 10 3.71 -11.84 -13.41
N MET A 11 3.10 -10.83 -14.01
CA MET A 11 3.80 -9.85 -14.84
C MET A 11 4.87 -9.08 -14.05
N LEU A 12 4.62 -8.74 -12.77
CA LEU A 12 5.61 -8.11 -11.89
C LEU A 12 6.81 -9.06 -11.64
N TYR A 13 6.54 -10.33 -11.35
CA TYR A 13 7.58 -11.35 -11.17
C TYR A 13 8.42 -11.50 -12.43
N GLU A 14 7.79 -11.58 -13.60
CA GLU A 14 8.49 -11.66 -14.89
C GLU A 14 9.31 -10.41 -15.19
N THR A 15 8.76 -9.22 -14.92
CA THR A 15 9.44 -7.93 -15.11
C THR A 15 10.72 -7.87 -14.28
N VAL A 16 10.66 -8.28 -13.01
CA VAL A 16 11.81 -8.34 -12.12
C VAL A 16 12.86 -9.32 -12.66
N ALA A 17 12.46 -10.55 -13.00
CA ALA A 17 13.36 -11.57 -13.51
C ALA A 17 14.08 -11.10 -14.79
N GLN A 18 13.35 -10.44 -15.69
CA GLN A 18 13.91 -9.88 -16.92
C GLN A 18 14.89 -8.74 -16.65
N SER A 19 14.52 -7.78 -15.78
CA SER A 19 15.38 -6.66 -15.41
C SER A 19 16.69 -7.11 -14.77
N VAL A 20 16.62 -8.12 -13.86
CA VAL A 20 17.81 -8.72 -13.25
C VAL A 20 18.67 -9.45 -14.28
N SER A 21 18.05 -10.19 -15.21
CA SER A 21 18.77 -10.91 -16.27
C SER A 21 19.51 -9.97 -17.22
N GLN A 22 18.93 -8.79 -17.47
CA GLN A 22 19.55 -7.75 -18.30
C GLN A 22 20.61 -6.92 -17.57
N GLY A 23 20.79 -7.11 -16.25
CA GLY A 23 21.72 -6.31 -15.44
C GLY A 23 21.27 -4.88 -15.17
N ASN A 24 20.00 -4.58 -15.40
CA ASN A 24 19.42 -3.23 -15.28
C ASN A 24 18.56 -3.05 -14.01
N PHE A 25 18.68 -3.97 -13.04
CA PHE A 25 17.89 -3.90 -11.83
C PHE A 25 18.42 -2.78 -10.90
N PRO A 26 17.53 -1.92 -10.36
CA PRO A 26 17.93 -0.78 -9.53
C PRO A 26 18.48 -1.24 -8.17
N HIS A 27 19.46 -0.49 -7.64
CA HIS A 27 20.05 -0.76 -6.32
C HIS A 27 19.11 -0.51 -5.15
N GLY A 28 18.12 0.38 -5.30
CA GLY A 28 17.10 0.70 -4.31
C GLY A 28 15.70 0.38 -4.84
N VAL A 29 14.96 -0.43 -4.10
CA VAL A 29 13.57 -0.83 -4.42
C VAL A 29 12.68 -0.61 -3.22
N LEU A 30 11.49 -0.07 -3.44
CA LEU A 30 10.40 -0.02 -2.48
C LEU A 30 9.30 -0.98 -2.95
N VAL A 31 8.93 -1.92 -2.10
CA VAL A 31 7.79 -2.82 -2.30
C VAL A 31 6.65 -2.32 -1.42
N GLU A 32 5.63 -1.76 -2.07
CA GLU A 32 4.39 -1.36 -1.40
C GLU A 32 3.38 -2.51 -1.47
N CYS A 33 2.82 -2.91 -0.35
CA CYS A 33 1.93 -4.05 -0.22
C CYS A 33 0.82 -3.78 0.78
N GLU A 34 -0.33 -4.46 0.63
CA GLU A 34 -1.40 -4.42 1.64
C GLU A 34 -1.08 -5.31 2.83
N ASN A 35 -0.54 -6.49 2.55
CA ASN A 35 -0.13 -7.47 3.54
C ASN A 35 1.40 -7.55 3.55
N GLU A 36 1.99 -7.36 4.73
CA GLU A 36 3.44 -7.43 4.91
C GLU A 36 4.05 -8.73 4.38
N GLN A 37 3.38 -9.86 4.62
CA GLN A 37 3.90 -11.16 4.19
C GLN A 37 4.01 -11.26 2.66
N ASP A 38 3.01 -10.79 1.92
CA ASP A 38 3.04 -10.79 0.45
C ASP A 38 4.19 -9.91 -0.07
N GLY A 39 4.43 -8.77 0.60
CA GLY A 39 5.56 -7.88 0.28
C GLY A 39 6.91 -8.50 0.58
N VAL A 40 7.05 -9.21 1.71
CA VAL A 40 8.28 -9.93 2.08
C VAL A 40 8.54 -11.08 1.11
N ASP A 41 7.52 -11.84 0.74
CA ASP A 41 7.66 -12.96 -0.21
C ASP A 41 8.12 -12.46 -1.60
N PHE A 42 7.60 -11.32 -2.05
CA PHE A 42 8.08 -10.70 -3.28
C PHE A 42 9.50 -10.15 -3.14
N ALA A 43 9.85 -9.55 -2.01
CA ALA A 43 11.22 -9.10 -1.74
C ALA A 43 12.22 -10.27 -1.73
N ARG A 44 11.83 -11.41 -1.16
CA ARG A 44 12.61 -12.66 -1.20
C ARG A 44 12.76 -13.20 -2.62
N TYR A 45 11.70 -13.13 -3.43
CA TYR A 45 11.79 -13.48 -4.85
C TYR A 45 12.80 -12.59 -5.59
N ILE A 46 12.76 -11.27 -5.38
CA ILE A 46 13.74 -10.33 -5.94
C ILE A 46 15.15 -10.71 -5.51
N ALA A 47 15.36 -10.97 -4.22
CA ALA A 47 16.65 -11.37 -3.68
C ALA A 47 17.16 -12.67 -4.30
N ASN A 48 16.27 -13.65 -4.47
CA ASN A 48 16.59 -14.93 -5.12
C ASN A 48 16.97 -14.74 -6.59
N CYS A 49 16.29 -13.86 -7.33
CA CYS A 49 16.69 -13.48 -8.69
C CYS A 49 18.09 -12.86 -8.73
N LEU A 50 18.39 -11.98 -7.78
CA LEU A 50 19.67 -11.25 -7.70
C LEU A 50 20.86 -12.17 -7.43
N VAL A 51 20.75 -13.12 -6.49
CA VAL A 51 21.85 -14.07 -6.16
C VAL A 51 21.95 -15.23 -7.15
N CYS A 52 20.92 -15.47 -7.95
CA CYS A 52 20.87 -16.59 -8.88
C CYS A 52 21.98 -16.52 -9.94
N ARG A 53 22.69 -17.63 -10.14
CA ARG A 53 23.74 -17.77 -11.19
C ARG A 53 23.24 -18.39 -12.49
N GLY A 54 21.97 -18.84 -12.51
CA GLY A 54 21.38 -19.45 -13.72
C GLY A 54 21.07 -18.42 -14.81
N GLU A 55 20.84 -18.89 -16.02
CA GLU A 55 20.42 -18.05 -17.16
C GLU A 55 18.99 -17.53 -16.96
N THR A 56 18.08 -18.39 -16.52
CA THR A 56 16.72 -17.99 -16.11
C THR A 56 16.71 -17.65 -14.63
N LYS A 57 16.08 -16.54 -14.25
CA LYS A 57 16.10 -16.01 -12.87
C LYS A 57 14.69 -15.93 -12.25
N PRO A 58 14.50 -16.52 -11.07
CA PRO A 58 15.40 -17.44 -10.38
C PRO A 58 15.37 -18.84 -11.01
N CYS A 59 16.50 -19.54 -11.08
CA CYS A 59 16.53 -20.87 -11.67
C CYS A 59 16.06 -21.99 -10.72
N LEU A 60 15.96 -21.70 -9.42
CA LEU A 60 15.53 -22.59 -8.33
C LEU A 60 16.35 -23.90 -8.19
N LYS A 61 17.51 -23.99 -8.85
CA LYS A 61 18.36 -25.18 -8.90
C LYS A 61 19.81 -24.94 -8.49
N CYS A 62 20.31 -23.70 -8.62
CA CYS A 62 21.67 -23.39 -8.21
C CYS A 62 21.79 -23.35 -6.68
N PRO A 63 23.01 -23.52 -6.13
CA PRO A 63 23.22 -23.49 -4.68
C PRO A 63 22.72 -22.23 -4.00
N ASP A 64 22.84 -21.06 -4.66
CA ASP A 64 22.40 -19.79 -4.11
C ASP A 64 20.87 -19.72 -4.03
N CYS A 65 20.14 -20.16 -5.07
CA CYS A 65 18.68 -20.25 -5.02
C CYS A 65 18.20 -21.18 -3.91
N LEU A 66 18.82 -22.36 -3.77
CA LEU A 66 18.44 -23.34 -2.74
C LEU A 66 18.73 -22.84 -1.31
N LYS A 67 19.77 -22.01 -1.12
CA LYS A 67 20.04 -21.37 0.17
C LYS A 67 19.06 -20.23 0.45
N ALA A 68 18.75 -19.40 -0.56
CA ALA A 68 17.82 -18.29 -0.45
C ALA A 68 16.40 -18.79 -0.11
N GLU A 69 15.96 -19.90 -0.71
CA GLU A 69 14.65 -20.51 -0.40
C GLU A 69 14.52 -20.99 1.05
N LYS A 70 15.64 -21.36 1.68
CA LYS A 70 15.69 -21.82 3.07
C LYS A 70 16.01 -20.71 4.08
N ASP A 71 15.92 -19.44 3.68
CA ASP A 71 16.31 -18.27 4.48
C ASP A 71 17.75 -18.34 5.05
N GLY A 72 18.64 -19.08 4.36
CA GLY A 72 20.00 -19.37 4.82
C GLY A 72 21.12 -18.83 3.92
N HIS A 73 20.82 -17.89 3.00
CA HIS A 73 21.86 -17.33 2.13
C HIS A 73 22.70 -16.27 2.87
N PRO A 74 24.04 -16.40 2.98
CA PRO A 74 24.88 -15.52 3.79
C PRO A 74 24.95 -14.07 3.31
N ASP A 75 24.55 -13.79 2.07
CA ASP A 75 24.58 -12.45 1.48
C ASP A 75 23.16 -11.85 1.31
N ILE A 76 22.12 -12.49 1.87
CA ILE A 76 20.77 -11.94 1.99
C ILE A 76 20.50 -11.64 3.47
N PHE A 77 20.31 -10.37 3.78
CA PHE A 77 20.07 -9.87 5.14
C PHE A 77 18.65 -9.36 5.26
N GLU A 78 17.85 -10.03 6.08
CA GLU A 78 16.48 -9.65 6.37
C GLU A 78 16.40 -9.04 7.77
N THR A 79 15.81 -7.84 7.89
CA THR A 79 15.68 -7.18 9.18
C THR A 79 14.42 -6.29 9.22
N ASP A 80 13.80 -6.22 10.39
CA ASP A 80 12.75 -5.26 10.74
C ASP A 80 13.30 -4.03 11.47
N GLY A 81 14.62 -3.97 11.65
CA GLY A 81 15.32 -2.86 12.31
C GLY A 81 14.98 -2.68 13.79
N ILE A 82 14.26 -3.62 14.39
CA ILE A 82 13.87 -3.56 15.79
C ILE A 82 15.07 -3.95 16.68
N LYS A 83 15.46 -3.05 17.58
CA LYS A 83 16.49 -3.33 18.60
C LYS A 83 15.94 -3.08 20.00
N GLY A 84 16.07 -4.07 20.87
CA GLY A 84 15.66 -4.00 22.26
C GLY A 84 14.15 -3.89 22.45
N LYS A 85 13.67 -2.86 23.18
CA LYS A 85 12.24 -2.60 23.45
C LYS A 85 11.55 -1.68 22.45
N SER A 86 12.27 -1.20 21.42
CA SER A 86 11.72 -0.31 20.41
C SER A 86 10.78 -1.12 19.48
N LYS A 87 9.64 -0.54 19.14
CA LYS A 87 8.75 -1.06 18.09
C LYS A 87 9.04 -0.44 16.72
N ASN A 88 9.98 0.51 16.66
CA ASN A 88 10.30 1.28 15.48
C ASN A 88 11.65 0.84 14.91
N PHE A 89 11.81 0.98 13.61
CA PHE A 89 13.07 0.80 12.92
C PHE A 89 14.08 1.85 13.40
N THR A 90 15.16 1.42 14.07
CA THR A 90 16.07 2.34 14.74
C THR A 90 17.12 2.90 13.80
N VAL A 91 17.58 4.14 14.08
CA VAL A 91 18.70 4.78 13.35
C VAL A 91 19.97 3.96 13.45
N ASP A 92 20.22 3.36 14.62
CA ASP A 92 21.41 2.54 14.85
C ASP A 92 21.41 1.25 14.02
N ALA A 93 20.22 0.64 13.79
CA ALA A 93 20.09 -0.48 12.87
C ALA A 93 20.48 -0.06 11.43
N VAL A 94 20.01 1.11 10.98
CA VAL A 94 20.37 1.64 9.65
C VAL A 94 21.86 1.95 9.54
N ARG A 95 22.48 2.51 10.59
CA ARG A 95 23.94 2.77 10.62
C ARG A 95 24.74 1.49 10.54
N GLU A 96 24.31 0.43 11.23
CA GLU A 96 24.97 -0.87 11.18
C GLU A 96 24.85 -1.49 9.79
N ILE A 97 23.64 -1.47 9.19
CA ILE A 97 23.42 -1.91 7.81
C ILE A 97 24.36 -1.17 6.86
N ARG A 98 24.43 0.15 6.98
CA ARG A 98 25.33 0.98 6.15
C ARG A 98 26.80 0.58 6.31
N SER A 99 27.27 0.34 7.55
CA SER A 99 28.65 -0.08 7.79
C SER A 99 28.95 -1.44 7.19
N ASN A 100 27.99 -2.39 7.33
CA ASN A 100 28.12 -3.73 6.78
C ASN A 100 28.00 -3.77 5.25
N ALA A 101 27.34 -2.80 4.63
CA ALA A 101 27.14 -2.73 3.19
C ALA A 101 28.47 -2.55 2.43
N PHE A 102 29.48 -1.94 3.03
CA PHE A 102 30.82 -1.78 2.44
C PHE A 102 31.71 -3.03 2.55
N ILE A 103 31.25 -4.05 3.27
CA ILE A 103 31.94 -5.35 3.33
C ILE A 103 31.50 -6.15 2.12
N VAL A 104 32.46 -6.70 1.36
CA VAL A 104 32.17 -7.53 0.17
C VAL A 104 31.28 -8.74 0.51
N PRO A 105 30.49 -9.22 -0.44
CA PRO A 105 29.69 -10.44 -0.26
C PRO A 105 30.56 -11.66 0.06
N ASN A 106 29.96 -12.67 0.70
CA ASN A 106 30.68 -13.88 1.11
C ASN A 106 30.71 -14.95 -0.01
N GLU A 107 29.57 -15.24 -0.60
CA GLU A 107 29.41 -16.34 -1.56
C GLU A 107 28.90 -15.86 -2.93
N SER A 108 27.97 -14.91 -2.93
CA SER A 108 27.41 -14.30 -4.15
C SER A 108 28.30 -13.15 -4.65
N ASP A 109 28.04 -12.67 -5.85
CA ASP A 109 28.57 -11.39 -6.36
C ASP A 109 27.73 -10.18 -5.91
N LYS A 110 26.66 -10.41 -5.18
CA LYS A 110 25.69 -9.41 -4.73
C LYS A 110 25.35 -9.58 -3.26
N LYS A 111 25.02 -8.48 -2.61
CA LYS A 111 24.63 -8.39 -1.21
C LYS A 111 23.30 -7.66 -1.09
N ILE A 112 22.30 -8.33 -0.54
CA ILE A 112 20.92 -7.86 -0.54
C ILE A 112 20.47 -7.59 0.88
N TYR A 113 19.85 -6.43 1.09
CA TYR A 113 19.21 -6.04 2.35
C TYR A 113 17.69 -5.93 2.12
N ILE A 114 16.93 -6.78 2.79
CA ILE A 114 15.47 -6.70 2.87
C ILE A 114 15.10 -6.00 4.17
N LEU A 115 14.60 -4.77 4.04
CA LEU A 115 14.21 -3.91 5.16
C LEU A 115 12.69 -4.00 5.32
N LYS A 116 12.23 -4.80 6.28
CA LYS A 116 10.81 -5.01 6.55
C LYS A 116 10.25 -3.85 7.37
N ASN A 117 8.92 -3.67 7.30
CA ASN A 117 8.23 -2.64 8.07
C ASN A 117 8.76 -1.22 7.85
N GLY A 118 9.00 -0.85 6.59
CA GLY A 118 9.48 0.48 6.23
C GLY A 118 8.61 1.61 6.80
N GLN A 119 7.30 1.40 6.96
CA GLN A 119 6.37 2.34 7.60
C GLN A 119 6.73 2.67 9.05
N ASN A 120 7.51 1.84 9.73
CA ASN A 120 7.98 2.05 11.10
C ASN A 120 9.33 2.80 11.17
N MET A 121 9.91 3.18 10.03
CA MET A 121 11.09 4.03 9.98
C MET A 121 10.73 5.47 10.32
N ASN A 122 11.30 6.00 11.40
CA ASN A 122 11.19 7.43 11.65
C ASN A 122 12.05 8.24 10.66
N GLU A 123 11.81 9.54 10.59
CA GLU A 123 12.50 10.44 9.68
C GLU A 123 14.04 10.36 9.79
N GLN A 124 14.56 10.20 11.01
CA GLN A 124 15.99 10.09 11.24
C GLN A 124 16.58 8.80 10.67
N ALA A 125 15.86 7.67 10.75
CA ALA A 125 16.26 6.40 10.16
C ALA A 125 16.24 6.47 8.64
N GLN A 126 15.18 7.07 8.05
CA GLN A 126 15.09 7.28 6.63
C GLN A 126 16.22 8.18 6.10
N ASN A 127 16.51 9.29 6.79
CA ASN A 127 17.61 10.18 6.43
C ASN A 127 19.00 9.48 6.54
N ALA A 128 19.17 8.57 7.51
CA ALA A 128 20.39 7.79 7.61
C ALA A 128 20.59 6.82 6.43
N LEU A 129 19.49 6.34 5.84
CA LEU A 129 19.49 5.44 4.67
C LEU A 129 19.85 6.18 3.38
N LEU A 130 19.50 7.47 3.24
CA LEU A 130 19.75 8.26 2.02
C LEU A 130 21.20 8.17 1.54
N LYS A 131 22.17 8.26 2.46
CA LYS A 131 23.60 8.25 2.11
C LYS A 131 24.05 7.00 1.37
N ILE A 132 23.45 5.83 1.70
CA ILE A 132 23.81 4.59 1.02
C ILE A 132 22.93 4.34 -0.22
N LEU A 133 21.73 4.93 -0.29
CA LEU A 133 20.90 4.87 -1.48
C LEU A 133 21.43 5.78 -2.60
N GLU A 134 22.12 6.87 -2.27
CA GLU A 134 22.74 7.79 -3.23
C GLU A 134 23.97 7.18 -3.92
N GLU A 135 24.83 6.57 -3.13
CA GLU A 135 26.10 6.00 -3.61
C GLU A 135 26.29 4.57 -3.04
N PRO A 136 25.47 3.60 -3.48
CA PRO A 136 25.60 2.23 -3.04
C PRO A 136 26.85 1.59 -3.68
N PRO A 137 27.55 0.69 -2.96
CA PRO A 137 28.51 -0.19 -3.59
C PRO A 137 27.84 -0.99 -4.72
N THR A 138 28.53 -1.23 -5.83
CA THR A 138 27.97 -1.84 -7.05
C THR A 138 27.35 -3.23 -6.84
N TYR A 139 27.73 -3.89 -5.76
CA TYR A 139 27.23 -5.21 -5.38
C TYR A 139 26.09 -5.17 -4.37
N VAL A 140 25.67 -3.98 -3.88
CA VAL A 140 24.64 -3.85 -2.82
C VAL A 140 23.28 -3.47 -3.39
N PHE A 141 22.24 -4.14 -2.89
CA PHE A 141 20.84 -3.90 -3.24
C PHE A 141 20.01 -3.75 -1.98
N PHE A 142 19.11 -2.76 -1.96
CA PHE A 142 18.18 -2.50 -0.88
C PHE A 142 16.75 -2.72 -1.34
N ILE A 143 15.99 -3.52 -0.62
CA ILE A 143 14.58 -3.78 -0.85
C ILE A 143 13.83 -3.38 0.42
N ILE A 144 13.08 -2.29 0.34
CA ILE A 144 12.30 -1.76 1.46
C ILE A 144 10.86 -2.26 1.28
N VAL A 145 10.34 -3.00 2.25
CA VAL A 145 8.95 -3.45 2.27
C VAL A 145 8.13 -2.55 3.17
N THR A 146 7.04 -1.99 2.65
CA THR A 146 6.16 -1.10 3.41
C THR A 146 4.70 -1.34 3.08
N THR A 147 3.83 -1.19 4.07
CA THR A 147 2.37 -1.20 3.87
C THR A 147 1.80 0.18 3.59
N SER A 148 2.64 1.24 3.65
CA SER A 148 2.21 2.61 3.39
C SER A 148 3.35 3.45 2.82
N ARG A 149 3.28 3.73 1.53
CA ARG A 149 4.22 4.61 0.84
C ARG A 149 4.20 6.04 1.38
N SER A 150 3.04 6.50 1.86
CA SER A 150 2.87 7.86 2.37
C SER A 150 3.68 8.17 3.64
N THR A 151 4.19 7.14 4.32
CA THR A 151 5.07 7.31 5.48
C THR A 151 6.54 7.49 5.10
N MET A 152 6.87 7.29 3.82
CA MET A 152 8.23 7.43 3.31
C MET A 152 8.50 8.86 2.87
N LEU A 153 9.70 9.35 3.19
CA LEU A 153 10.14 10.68 2.75
C LEU A 153 10.27 10.74 1.23
N GLU A 154 9.88 11.85 0.63
CA GLU A 154 10.05 12.11 -0.82
C GLU A 154 11.50 11.95 -1.27
N THR A 155 12.46 12.27 -0.40
CA THR A 155 13.89 12.09 -0.65
C THR A 155 14.30 10.62 -0.77
N VAL A 156 13.64 9.70 -0.05
CA VAL A 156 13.82 8.26 -0.21
C VAL A 156 13.12 7.79 -1.47
N LEU A 157 11.86 8.21 -1.68
CA LEU A 157 11.06 7.81 -2.84
C LEU A 157 11.71 8.20 -4.18
N SER A 158 12.43 9.31 -4.23
CA SER A 158 13.15 9.74 -5.44
C SER A 158 14.38 8.89 -5.79
N ARG A 159 14.84 8.01 -4.88
CA ARG A 159 16.05 7.17 -5.03
C ARG A 159 15.74 5.68 -5.12
N VAL A 160 14.49 5.31 -5.04
CA VAL A 160 14.05 3.91 -5.11
C VAL A 160 13.03 3.73 -6.23
N GLN A 161 13.08 2.59 -6.89
CA GLN A 161 12.00 2.19 -7.80
C GLN A 161 10.89 1.51 -7.00
N THR A 162 9.65 1.97 -7.16
CA THR A 162 8.50 1.42 -6.45
C THR A 162 7.85 0.30 -7.27
N TYR A 163 7.61 -0.84 -6.61
CA TYR A 163 6.75 -1.92 -7.06
C TYR A 163 5.56 -2.01 -6.11
N SER A 164 4.34 -1.97 -6.66
CA SER A 164 3.12 -2.06 -5.84
C SER A 164 2.46 -3.42 -6.03
N ILE A 165 2.39 -4.18 -4.94
CA ILE A 165 1.64 -5.43 -4.83
C ILE A 165 0.34 -5.11 -4.09
N LEU A 166 -0.39 -4.15 -4.62
CA LEU A 166 -1.72 -3.82 -4.12
C LEU A 166 -2.70 -4.72 -4.83
N SER A 167 -3.62 -5.33 -4.12
CA SER A 167 -4.73 -6.02 -4.74
C SER A 167 -5.63 -4.97 -5.38
N ASP A 168 -5.97 -5.15 -6.67
CA ASP A 168 -7.05 -4.36 -7.28
C ASP A 168 -8.42 -4.74 -6.65
N GLU A 169 -8.47 -5.83 -5.92
CA GLU A 169 -9.60 -6.21 -5.08
C GLU A 169 -9.39 -5.62 -3.69
N ILE A 170 -10.07 -4.53 -3.42
CA ILE A 170 -10.32 -4.10 -2.05
C ILE A 170 -11.01 -5.30 -1.40
N LYS A 171 -10.32 -6.00 -0.48
CA LYS A 171 -10.96 -7.04 0.34
C LYS A 171 -11.94 -6.34 1.26
N ILE A 172 -13.11 -6.04 0.73
CA ILE A 172 -14.19 -5.42 1.48
C ILE A 172 -14.70 -6.47 2.45
N SER A 173 -14.56 -6.22 3.74
CA SER A 173 -15.17 -7.08 4.74
C SER A 173 -16.70 -6.93 4.65
N GLU A 174 -17.45 -7.97 5.00
CA GLU A 174 -18.91 -7.93 5.04
C GLU A 174 -19.44 -6.75 5.88
N LYS A 175 -18.70 -6.35 6.93
CA LYS A 175 -19.04 -5.18 7.76
C LYS A 175 -18.87 -3.86 7.01
N GLU A 176 -17.82 -3.72 6.22
CA GLU A 176 -17.57 -2.52 5.41
C GLU A 176 -18.58 -2.45 4.27
N GLU A 177 -18.88 -3.58 3.63
CA GLU A 177 -19.87 -3.67 2.57
C GLU A 177 -21.26 -3.23 3.08
N ASN A 178 -21.69 -3.76 4.23
CA ASN A 178 -22.95 -3.37 4.84
C ASN A 178 -22.95 -1.89 5.25
N ALA A 179 -21.87 -1.38 5.82
CA ALA A 179 -21.76 0.03 6.20
C ALA A 179 -21.87 0.97 4.99
N VAL A 180 -21.30 0.62 3.84
CA VAL A 180 -21.44 1.39 2.59
C VAL A 180 -22.88 1.38 2.11
N LYS A 181 -23.55 0.22 2.09
CA LYS A 181 -24.95 0.09 1.68
C LYS A 181 -25.88 0.91 2.58
N ASP A 182 -25.76 0.69 3.88
CA ASP A 182 -26.57 1.41 4.88
C ASP A 182 -26.36 2.93 4.78
N PHE A 183 -25.13 3.37 4.57
CA PHE A 183 -24.80 4.79 4.43
C PHE A 183 -25.43 5.41 3.17
N VAL A 184 -25.31 4.75 2.02
CA VAL A 184 -25.87 5.26 0.75
C VAL A 184 -27.39 5.30 0.84
N ASP A 185 -28.02 4.27 1.40
CA ASP A 185 -29.47 4.22 1.57
C ASP A 185 -29.97 5.32 2.54
N ALA A 186 -29.22 5.53 3.64
CA ALA A 186 -29.50 6.61 4.58
C ALA A 186 -29.31 8.02 3.98
N LEU A 187 -28.26 8.21 3.16
CA LEU A 187 -27.98 9.47 2.48
C LEU A 187 -29.09 9.84 1.49
N LEU A 188 -29.63 8.86 0.79
CA LEU A 188 -30.73 9.06 -0.17
C LEU A 188 -32.08 9.17 0.50
N SER A 189 -32.22 8.72 1.76
CA SER A 189 -33.45 8.85 2.52
C SER A 189 -33.67 10.30 2.98
N VAL A 190 -34.93 10.63 3.28
CA VAL A 190 -35.31 11.96 3.88
C VAL A 190 -35.09 11.95 5.39
N ASP A 191 -34.85 10.78 5.99
CA ASP A 191 -34.80 10.56 7.42
C ASP A 191 -33.39 10.86 7.97
N GLU A 192 -33.29 11.93 8.80
CA GLU A 192 -32.02 12.34 9.41
C GLU A 192 -31.48 11.35 10.42
N LEU A 193 -32.37 10.65 11.13
CA LEU A 193 -31.96 9.66 12.14
C LEU A 193 -31.21 8.49 11.50
N LYS A 194 -31.64 8.05 10.32
CA LYS A 194 -30.96 6.98 9.60
C LYS A 194 -29.53 7.31 9.22
N LEU A 195 -29.26 8.56 8.80
CA LEU A 195 -27.91 8.99 8.47
C LEU A 195 -27.03 9.07 9.73
N MET A 196 -27.59 9.52 10.85
CA MET A 196 -26.87 9.52 12.14
C MET A 196 -26.56 8.10 12.62
N GLU A 197 -27.49 7.16 12.48
CA GLU A 197 -27.29 5.75 12.83
C GLU A 197 -26.23 5.11 11.94
N ALA A 198 -26.29 5.32 10.63
CA ALA A 198 -25.30 4.82 9.67
C ALA A 198 -23.89 5.36 9.94
N THR A 199 -23.79 6.61 10.42
CA THR A 199 -22.48 7.21 10.78
C THR A 199 -21.98 6.77 12.16
N ALA A 200 -22.85 6.38 13.09
CA ALA A 200 -22.44 5.95 14.44
C ALA A 200 -21.47 4.75 14.44
N VAL A 201 -21.51 3.93 13.41
CA VAL A 201 -20.61 2.78 13.25
C VAL A 201 -19.14 3.21 13.16
N PHE A 202 -18.86 4.42 12.69
CA PHE A 202 -17.50 4.96 12.53
C PHE A 202 -16.85 5.42 13.85
N GLN A 203 -17.64 5.57 14.96
CA GLN A 203 -17.11 6.05 16.25
C GLN A 203 -16.03 5.16 16.85
N LYS A 204 -16.10 3.86 16.59
CA LYS A 204 -15.34 2.85 17.35
C LYS A 204 -13.94 2.59 16.81
N ASN A 205 -13.67 2.88 15.53
CA ASN A 205 -12.42 2.51 14.89
C ASN A 205 -12.10 3.45 13.71
N ASN A 206 -11.05 4.25 13.83
CA ASN A 206 -10.60 5.18 12.79
C ASN A 206 -10.19 4.47 11.50
N GLN A 207 -9.59 3.29 11.59
CA GLN A 207 -9.17 2.51 10.43
C GLN A 207 -10.39 2.00 9.65
N PHE A 208 -11.42 1.52 10.37
CA PHE A 208 -12.69 1.12 9.76
C PHE A 208 -13.40 2.32 9.11
N ALA A 209 -13.46 3.47 9.82
CA ALA A 209 -14.03 4.69 9.27
C ALA A 209 -13.34 5.12 7.98
N LYS A 210 -12.00 5.12 7.97
CA LYS A 210 -11.21 5.45 6.79
C LYS A 210 -11.51 4.52 5.63
N ALA A 211 -11.53 3.20 5.86
CA ALA A 211 -11.82 2.21 4.83
C ALA A 211 -13.19 2.43 4.20
N VAL A 212 -14.24 2.64 5.01
CA VAL A 212 -15.59 2.88 4.49
C VAL A 212 -15.69 4.22 3.76
N ILE A 213 -15.04 5.30 4.23
CA ILE A 213 -15.03 6.59 3.52
C ILE A 213 -14.32 6.46 2.16
N MET A 214 -13.25 5.68 2.06
CA MET A 214 -12.58 5.38 0.79
C MET A 214 -13.50 4.64 -0.17
N LEU A 215 -14.23 3.62 0.31
CA LEU A 215 -15.22 2.89 -0.49
C LEU A 215 -16.38 3.80 -0.95
N LEU A 216 -16.87 4.68 -0.08
CA LEU A 216 -17.89 5.67 -0.46
C LEU A 216 -17.38 6.61 -1.55
N SER A 217 -16.13 7.08 -1.46
CA SER A 217 -15.50 7.88 -2.52
C SER A 217 -15.47 7.15 -3.85
N GLU A 218 -15.16 5.85 -3.83
CA GLU A 218 -15.18 5.00 -5.04
C GLU A 218 -16.59 4.88 -5.62
N VAL A 219 -17.60 4.58 -4.78
CA VAL A 219 -19.01 4.51 -5.20
C VAL A 219 -19.49 5.81 -5.84
N PHE A 220 -19.12 6.97 -5.29
CA PHE A 220 -19.48 8.27 -5.86
C PHE A 220 -18.76 8.55 -7.18
N ARG A 221 -17.49 8.16 -7.31
CA ARG A 221 -16.75 8.24 -8.58
C ARG A 221 -17.32 7.31 -9.64
N ASP A 222 -17.73 6.11 -9.27
CA ASP A 222 -18.40 5.17 -10.18
C ASP A 222 -19.73 5.71 -10.68
N ALA A 223 -20.50 6.36 -9.82
CA ALA A 223 -21.73 7.02 -10.21
C ALA A 223 -21.48 8.18 -11.20
N LEU A 224 -20.40 8.94 -11.02
CA LEU A 224 -19.98 9.99 -11.97
C LEU A 224 -19.59 9.41 -13.33
N VAL A 225 -18.76 8.36 -13.35
CA VAL A 225 -18.31 7.67 -14.57
C VAL A 225 -19.52 7.13 -15.32
N LYS A 226 -20.44 6.48 -14.62
CA LYS A 226 -21.67 5.95 -15.21
C LYS A 226 -22.56 7.04 -15.80
N LYS A 227 -22.72 8.19 -15.11
CA LYS A 227 -23.44 9.36 -15.65
C LYS A 227 -22.81 9.94 -16.91
N SER A 228 -21.50 9.79 -17.08
CA SER A 228 -20.76 10.22 -18.27
C SER A 228 -20.88 9.23 -19.44
N GLY A 229 -21.63 8.14 -19.28
CA GLY A 229 -21.89 7.15 -20.33
C GLY A 229 -20.84 6.03 -20.41
N TYR A 230 -19.88 5.99 -19.50
CA TYR A 230 -18.90 4.91 -19.41
C TYR A 230 -19.36 3.84 -18.44
N THR A 231 -19.12 2.57 -18.79
CA THR A 231 -19.38 1.41 -17.92
C THR A 231 -18.05 0.77 -17.57
N ARG A 232 -17.84 0.53 -16.28
CA ARG A 232 -16.76 -0.31 -15.76
C ARG A 232 -17.33 -1.32 -14.75
N GLU A 233 -16.57 -2.32 -14.40
CA GLU A 233 -16.93 -3.24 -13.32
C GLU A 233 -16.97 -2.47 -11.99
N MET A 234 -18.04 -2.66 -11.20
CA MET A 234 -18.33 -1.90 -9.99
C MET A 234 -18.61 -2.85 -8.85
N HIS A 235 -18.04 -2.55 -7.66
CA HIS A 235 -18.30 -3.36 -6.45
C HIS A 235 -19.72 -3.18 -5.90
N PHE A 236 -20.32 -1.99 -6.09
CA PHE A 236 -21.63 -1.62 -5.54
C PHE A 236 -22.60 -1.16 -6.64
N PRO A 237 -22.99 -2.05 -7.57
CA PRO A 237 -23.77 -1.64 -8.76
C PRO A 237 -25.16 -1.11 -8.41
N GLU A 238 -25.80 -1.60 -7.35
CA GLU A 238 -27.14 -1.15 -6.90
C GLU A 238 -27.07 0.27 -6.32
N GLN A 239 -26.11 0.54 -5.45
CA GLN A 239 -25.86 1.85 -4.83
C GLN A 239 -25.49 2.89 -5.89
N VAL A 240 -24.60 2.53 -6.81
CA VAL A 240 -24.22 3.39 -7.95
C VAL A 240 -25.44 3.75 -8.79
N ASN A 241 -26.33 2.80 -9.08
CA ASN A 241 -27.56 3.06 -9.83
C ASN A 241 -28.51 4.01 -9.08
N ALA A 242 -28.72 3.78 -7.77
CA ALA A 242 -29.55 4.62 -6.94
C ALA A 242 -29.03 6.07 -6.90
N LEU A 243 -27.73 6.25 -6.72
CA LEU A 243 -27.07 7.56 -6.73
C LEU A 243 -27.19 8.26 -8.10
N CYS A 244 -26.98 7.52 -9.19
CA CYS A 244 -27.16 8.05 -10.55
C CYS A 244 -28.58 8.58 -10.80
N MET A 245 -29.61 7.92 -10.28
CA MET A 245 -30.98 8.34 -10.44
C MET A 245 -31.33 9.55 -9.56
N ALA A 246 -30.81 9.59 -8.33
CA ALA A 246 -31.20 10.56 -7.32
C ALA A 246 -30.39 11.86 -7.34
N LEU A 247 -29.13 11.84 -7.76
CA LEU A 247 -28.21 12.97 -7.58
C LEU A 247 -27.69 13.52 -8.92
N THR A 248 -27.32 14.80 -8.92
CA THR A 248 -26.66 15.47 -10.05
C THR A 248 -25.16 15.16 -10.09
N SER A 249 -24.51 15.32 -11.26
CA SER A 249 -23.06 15.19 -11.36
C SER A 249 -22.33 16.18 -10.45
N LYS A 250 -22.88 17.37 -10.24
CA LYS A 250 -22.32 18.38 -9.32
C LYS A 250 -22.35 17.89 -7.87
N SER A 251 -23.48 17.34 -7.41
CA SER A 251 -23.60 16.78 -6.07
C SER A 251 -22.64 15.60 -5.85
N LEU A 252 -22.49 14.72 -6.85
CA LEU A 252 -21.57 13.59 -6.78
C LEU A 252 -20.10 14.06 -6.68
N LEU A 253 -19.70 15.11 -7.42
CA LEU A 253 -18.36 15.71 -7.29
C LEU A 253 -18.13 16.30 -5.91
N GLN A 254 -19.14 16.96 -5.34
CA GLN A 254 -19.07 17.50 -3.98
C GLN A 254 -18.91 16.37 -2.94
N LEU A 255 -19.65 15.25 -3.09
CA LEU A 255 -19.54 14.09 -2.21
C LEU A 255 -18.11 13.48 -2.27
N VAL A 256 -17.50 13.36 -3.44
CA VAL A 256 -16.10 12.90 -3.57
C VAL A 256 -15.16 13.85 -2.82
N SER A 257 -15.33 15.19 -3.00
CA SER A 257 -14.50 16.18 -2.31
C SER A 257 -14.67 16.13 -0.78
N VAL A 258 -15.88 15.84 -0.30
CA VAL A 258 -16.16 15.64 1.14
C VAL A 258 -15.41 14.40 1.65
N CYS A 259 -15.45 13.27 0.92
CA CYS A 259 -14.70 12.07 1.29
C CYS A 259 -13.20 12.36 1.43
N ASP A 260 -12.59 13.05 0.45
CA ASP A 260 -11.17 13.36 0.47
C ASP A 260 -10.80 14.21 1.72
N LYS A 261 -11.58 15.22 2.08
CA LYS A 261 -11.39 16.04 3.29
C LYS A 261 -11.56 15.24 4.58
N LEU A 262 -12.49 14.30 4.61
CA LEU A 262 -12.71 13.44 5.77
C LEU A 262 -11.56 12.46 5.97
N ILE A 263 -11.00 11.87 4.89
CA ILE A 263 -9.82 11.01 4.93
C ILE A 263 -8.64 11.78 5.54
N GLU A 264 -8.36 13.00 5.07
CA GLU A 264 -7.32 13.84 5.67
C GLU A 264 -7.55 14.11 7.16
N SER A 265 -8.82 14.30 7.58
CA SER A 265 -9.17 14.55 8.97
C SER A 265 -8.94 13.31 9.85
N VAL A 266 -9.23 12.10 9.34
CA VAL A 266 -8.95 10.83 10.01
C VAL A 266 -7.44 10.62 10.15
N ASP A 267 -6.66 10.91 9.11
CA ASP A 267 -5.20 10.76 9.12
C ASP A 267 -4.51 11.71 10.14
N ARG A 268 -5.13 12.86 10.41
CA ARG A 268 -4.69 13.80 11.44
C ARG A 268 -5.19 13.47 12.85
N ASN A 269 -5.74 12.28 13.08
CA ASN A 269 -6.29 11.83 14.38
C ASN A 269 -7.34 12.78 14.98
N CYS A 270 -8.25 13.30 14.17
CA CYS A 270 -9.37 14.10 14.66
C CYS A 270 -10.25 13.33 15.66
N ASN A 271 -10.87 14.06 16.58
CA ASN A 271 -11.85 13.47 17.51
C ASN A 271 -13.03 12.86 16.74
N ASN A 272 -13.29 11.56 16.96
CA ASN A 272 -14.30 10.80 16.25
C ASN A 272 -15.72 11.40 16.34
N ASN A 273 -16.09 11.97 17.48
CA ASN A 273 -17.40 12.58 17.62
C ASN A 273 -17.55 13.82 16.73
N LEU A 274 -16.48 14.61 16.60
CA LEU A 274 -16.47 15.79 15.71
C LEU A 274 -16.49 15.35 14.24
N LEU A 275 -15.80 14.28 13.91
CA LEU A 275 -15.79 13.69 12.56
C LEU A 275 -17.21 13.29 12.12
N LEU A 276 -17.99 12.68 13.00
CA LEU A 276 -19.35 12.23 12.69
C LEU A 276 -20.31 13.40 12.43
N VAL A 277 -20.29 14.40 13.30
CA VAL A 277 -21.14 15.59 13.11
C VAL A 277 -20.81 16.28 11.80
N ARG A 278 -19.51 16.37 11.50
CA ARG A 278 -19.01 16.94 10.25
C ARG A 278 -19.44 16.10 9.05
N MET A 279 -19.34 14.77 9.12
CA MET A 279 -19.83 13.85 8.08
C MET A 279 -21.31 14.10 7.77
N CYS A 280 -22.17 14.03 8.77
CA CYS A 280 -23.61 14.23 8.57
C CYS A 280 -23.90 15.58 7.90
N TYR A 281 -23.24 16.64 8.34
CA TYR A 281 -23.46 18.00 7.81
C TYR A 281 -22.95 18.14 6.37
N GLU A 282 -21.67 17.80 6.12
CA GLU A 282 -21.05 18.01 4.80
C GLU A 282 -21.66 17.12 3.70
N PHE A 283 -22.06 15.90 4.05
CA PHE A 283 -22.73 15.01 3.07
C PHE A 283 -24.14 15.52 2.71
N LYS A 284 -24.89 16.07 3.67
CA LYS A 284 -26.19 16.69 3.40
C LYS A 284 -26.07 17.96 2.59
N GLU A 285 -25.13 18.83 2.93
CA GLU A 285 -24.86 20.06 2.18
C GLU A 285 -24.49 19.74 0.73
N ALA A 286 -23.67 18.69 0.50
CA ALA A 286 -23.27 18.26 -0.84
C ALA A 286 -24.45 17.78 -1.73
N ILE A 287 -25.53 17.26 -1.13
CA ILE A 287 -26.72 16.85 -1.87
C ILE A 287 -27.82 17.92 -1.88
N GLY A 288 -27.56 19.10 -1.27
CA GLY A 288 -28.51 20.23 -1.25
C GLY A 288 -29.65 20.07 -0.25
N ARG A 289 -29.43 19.38 0.85
CA ARG A 289 -30.40 19.13 1.93
C ARG A 289 -29.89 19.61 3.27
#